data_772e222d2393b3b48776d685df6023e9
#
_entry.id   772e222d2393b3b48776d685df6023e9
#
_cell.length_a   1.000
_cell.length_b   1.000
_cell.length_c   1.000
_cell.angle_alpha   90.00
_cell.angle_beta   90.00
_cell.angle_gamma   90.00
#
_symmetry.space_group_name_H-M   'P 1'
#
loop_
_entity.id
_entity.type
_entity.pdbx_description
1 polymer ?
#
loop_
_entity_poly.entity_id
_entity_poly.type
_entity_poly.pdbx_seq_one_letter_code
_entity_poly.pdbx_strand_id
1 'polypeptide(L)'
;MLRALYDWTMRLSASPHAVWLLAGIAFIESSFFPIPVDVLLIAMIIAARERAMRLAAICTVISVLGGYFGYLIGFALFDTIGQPIIDFYGFEDTFNEFTQRYNEVGAWIVFIFGVTPFPYKVVTIASGVTQLDLAAFGLSSLAARGLRFFLVAALIWYFGPPIRRFVEKYLGWCALAFVVLLIGGFVLIKFIV
;
A
#
# COMPACT_ATOMS: atom_id res chain seq x y z
N MET A 1 4.52 -20.93 -11.22
CA MET A 1 5.03 -19.60 -10.94
C MET A 1 4.63 -19.13 -9.53
N LEU A 2 3.34 -19.04 -9.16
CA LEU A 2 2.90 -18.63 -7.81
C LEU A 2 3.44 -19.52 -6.68
N ARG A 3 3.48 -20.84 -6.84
CA ARG A 3 4.09 -21.75 -5.84
C ARG A 3 5.59 -21.50 -5.65
N ALA A 4 6.33 -21.25 -6.73
CA ALA A 4 7.75 -20.94 -6.63
C ALA A 4 8.00 -19.62 -5.88
N LEU A 5 7.16 -18.62 -6.10
CA LEU A 5 7.20 -17.36 -5.36
C LEU A 5 6.88 -17.57 -3.87
N TYR A 6 5.87 -18.37 -3.57
CA TYR A 6 5.50 -18.73 -2.20
C TYR A 6 6.64 -19.48 -1.48
N ASP A 7 7.21 -20.53 -2.12
CA ASP A 7 8.31 -21.32 -1.55
C ASP A 7 9.58 -20.47 -1.36
N TRP A 8 9.83 -19.52 -2.27
CA TRP A 8 10.91 -18.54 -2.15
C TRP A 8 10.68 -17.62 -0.95
N THR A 9 9.46 -17.09 -0.81
CA THR A 9 9.06 -16.22 0.30
C THR A 9 9.16 -16.95 1.65
N MET A 10 8.73 -18.21 1.72
CA MET A 10 8.85 -19.04 2.94
C MET A 10 10.31 -19.32 3.32
N ARG A 11 11.18 -19.56 2.36
CA ARG A 11 12.63 -19.70 2.61
C ARG A 11 13.23 -18.37 3.10
N LEU A 12 12.80 -17.27 2.53
CA LEU A 12 13.26 -15.95 2.89
C LEU A 12 12.83 -15.56 4.30
N SER A 13 11.61 -15.94 4.70
CA SER A 13 11.06 -15.66 6.04
C SER A 13 11.84 -16.34 7.18
N ALA A 14 12.55 -17.44 6.88
CA ALA A 14 13.41 -18.15 7.82
C ALA A 14 14.83 -17.51 7.94
N SER A 15 15.16 -16.54 7.09
CA SER A 15 16.45 -15.85 7.12
C SER A 15 16.56 -14.90 8.33
N PRO A 16 17.75 -14.76 8.95
CA PRO A 16 17.98 -13.76 10.00
C PRO A 16 17.75 -12.31 9.50
N HIS A 17 17.84 -12.09 8.20
CA HIS A 17 17.63 -10.79 7.56
C HIS A 17 16.19 -10.55 7.07
N ALA A 18 15.27 -11.50 7.32
CA ALA A 18 13.89 -11.43 6.84
C ALA A 18 13.16 -10.13 7.24
N VAL A 19 13.42 -9.62 8.44
CA VAL A 19 12.81 -8.38 8.94
C VAL A 19 13.28 -7.16 8.13
N TRP A 20 14.57 -7.11 7.78
CA TRP A 20 15.11 -6.03 6.95
C TRP A 20 14.58 -6.07 5.53
N LEU A 21 14.42 -7.29 5.00
CA LEU A 21 13.82 -7.48 3.69
C LEU A 21 12.34 -7.07 3.68
N LEU A 22 11.57 -7.46 4.71
CA LEU A 22 10.19 -7.03 4.89
C LEU A 22 10.09 -5.52 4.94
N ALA A 23 10.96 -4.87 5.72
CA ALA A 23 11.05 -3.42 5.81
C ALA A 23 11.36 -2.78 4.45
N GLY A 24 12.37 -3.27 3.74
CA GLY A 24 12.73 -2.78 2.41
C GLY A 24 11.58 -2.90 1.40
N ILE A 25 10.91 -4.06 1.38
CA ILE A 25 9.75 -4.29 0.51
C ILE A 25 8.57 -3.37 0.89
N ALA A 26 8.28 -3.21 2.19
CA ALA A 26 7.21 -2.32 2.65
C ALA A 26 7.47 -0.85 2.26
N PHE A 27 8.72 -0.40 2.34
CA PHE A 27 9.13 0.93 1.90
C PHE A 27 8.94 1.11 0.39
N ILE A 28 9.51 0.20 -0.41
CA ILE A 28 9.51 0.28 -1.89
C ILE A 28 8.08 0.17 -2.44
N GLU A 29 7.25 -0.73 -1.88
CA GLU A 29 5.84 -0.90 -2.27
C GLU A 29 5.03 0.38 -2.07
N SER A 30 5.25 1.06 -0.96
CA SER A 30 4.55 2.28 -0.61
C SER A 30 5.06 3.51 -1.35
N SER A 31 6.26 3.45 -1.93
CA SER A 31 6.90 4.55 -2.64
C SER A 31 6.60 4.54 -4.14
N PHE A 32 7.06 3.51 -4.88
CA PHE A 32 7.00 3.51 -6.34
C PHE A 32 6.86 2.14 -7.00
N PHE A 33 7.25 1.02 -6.36
CA PHE A 33 7.28 -0.28 -7.03
C PHE A 33 6.19 -1.24 -6.51
N PRO A 34 5.47 -1.98 -7.38
CA PRO A 34 4.35 -2.84 -6.98
C PRO A 34 4.83 -4.23 -6.53
N ILE A 35 5.42 -4.34 -5.34
CA ILE A 35 5.73 -5.63 -4.73
C ILE A 35 4.74 -5.87 -3.58
N PRO A 36 3.93 -6.94 -3.60
CA PRO A 36 2.95 -7.18 -2.55
C PRO A 36 3.63 -7.56 -1.23
N VAL A 37 3.78 -6.61 -0.31
CA VAL A 37 4.35 -6.82 1.02
C VAL A 37 3.52 -7.80 1.87
N ASP A 38 2.21 -7.85 1.64
CA ASP A 38 1.30 -8.74 2.37
C ASP A 38 1.70 -10.21 2.27
N VAL A 39 2.19 -10.67 1.11
CA VAL A 39 2.63 -12.06 0.90
C VAL A 39 3.79 -12.42 1.83
N LEU A 40 4.78 -11.53 1.94
CA LEU A 40 5.94 -11.74 2.82
C LEU A 40 5.54 -11.64 4.29
N LEU A 41 4.72 -10.65 4.66
CA LEU A 41 4.20 -10.48 6.02
C LEU A 41 3.44 -11.74 6.48
N ILE A 42 2.52 -12.24 5.65
CA ILE A 42 1.75 -13.46 5.91
C ILE A 42 2.68 -14.66 6.14
N ALA A 43 3.66 -14.86 5.26
CA ALA A 43 4.60 -15.97 5.36
C ALA A 43 5.44 -15.89 6.65
N MET A 44 5.90 -14.70 7.02
CA MET A 44 6.68 -14.48 8.24
C MET A 44 5.85 -14.69 9.51
N ILE A 45 4.58 -14.28 9.52
CA ILE A 45 3.68 -14.50 10.65
C ILE A 45 3.35 -16.00 10.78
N ILE A 46 3.15 -16.71 9.67
CA ILE A 46 2.94 -18.17 9.71
C ILE A 46 4.16 -18.88 10.28
N ALA A 47 5.37 -18.41 9.97
CA ALA A 47 6.63 -18.99 10.46
C ALA A 47 6.89 -18.68 11.95
N ALA A 48 6.48 -17.49 12.43
CA ALA A 48 6.73 -17.01 13.79
C ALA A 48 5.55 -16.19 14.33
N ARG A 49 4.49 -16.90 14.77
CA ARG A 49 3.22 -16.29 15.20
C ARG A 49 3.37 -15.33 16.39
N GLU A 50 4.29 -15.61 17.29
CA GLU A 50 4.60 -14.76 18.46
C GLU A 50 5.12 -13.37 18.05
N ARG A 51 5.62 -13.22 16.82
CA ARG A 51 6.14 -11.95 16.27
C ARG A 51 5.13 -11.18 15.42
N ALA A 52 3.90 -11.70 15.26
CA ALA A 52 2.89 -11.14 14.36
C ALA A 52 2.67 -9.63 14.54
N MET A 53 2.43 -9.19 15.77
CA MET A 53 2.17 -7.78 16.07
C MET A 53 3.39 -6.90 15.86
N ARG A 54 4.61 -7.41 16.17
CA ARG A 54 5.86 -6.69 15.89
C ARG A 54 6.09 -6.52 14.39
N LEU A 55 5.85 -7.56 13.60
CA LEU A 55 5.98 -7.50 12.14
C LEU A 55 4.97 -6.52 11.52
N ALA A 56 3.73 -6.52 12.01
CA ALA A 56 2.70 -5.56 11.59
C ALA A 56 3.11 -4.12 11.91
N ALA A 57 3.65 -3.87 13.11
CA ALA A 57 4.14 -2.55 13.50
C ALA A 57 5.29 -2.08 12.61
N ILE A 58 6.26 -2.94 12.31
CA ILE A 58 7.37 -2.63 11.41
C ILE A 58 6.84 -2.29 10.01
N CYS A 59 5.95 -3.12 9.44
CA CYS A 59 5.33 -2.84 8.15
C CYS A 59 4.59 -1.51 8.14
N THR A 60 3.84 -1.20 9.22
CA THR A 60 3.11 0.07 9.34
C THR A 60 4.05 1.26 9.29
N VAL A 61 5.03 1.31 10.18
CA VAL A 61 5.97 2.44 10.27
C VAL A 61 6.75 2.61 8.97
N ILE A 62 7.32 1.54 8.46
CA ILE A 62 8.13 1.59 7.24
C ILE A 62 7.28 1.92 6.00
N SER A 63 6.04 1.42 5.93
CA SER A 63 5.12 1.76 4.85
C SER A 63 4.74 3.25 4.87
N VAL A 64 4.55 3.85 6.04
CA VAL A 64 4.30 5.29 6.18
C VAL A 64 5.52 6.10 5.74
N LEU A 65 6.73 5.68 6.13
CA LEU A 65 7.97 6.32 5.66
C LEU A 65 8.13 6.21 4.13
N GLY A 66 7.82 5.05 3.56
CA GLY A 66 7.74 4.86 2.11
C GLY A 66 6.68 5.74 1.45
N GLY A 67 5.54 5.93 2.12
CA GLY A 67 4.49 6.86 1.70
C GLY A 67 4.96 8.31 1.64
N TYR A 68 5.68 8.78 2.66
CA TYR A 68 6.32 10.10 2.64
C TYR A 68 7.35 10.24 1.51
N PHE A 69 8.09 9.18 1.20
CA PHE A 69 9.01 9.20 0.06
C PHE A 69 8.22 9.28 -1.27
N GLY A 70 7.11 8.54 -1.41
CA GLY A 70 6.19 8.68 -2.54
C GLY A 70 5.60 10.09 -2.67
N TYR A 71 5.22 10.69 -1.54
CA TYR A 71 4.80 12.09 -1.47
C TYR A 71 5.89 13.04 -1.98
N LEU A 72 7.13 12.88 -1.53
CA LEU A 72 8.27 13.67 -2.01
C LEU A 72 8.52 13.52 -3.51
N ILE A 73 8.35 12.33 -4.07
CA ILE A 73 8.41 12.10 -5.51
C ILE A 73 7.36 12.94 -6.23
N GLY A 74 6.10 12.89 -5.78
CA GLY A 74 5.01 13.67 -6.36
C GLY A 74 5.26 15.17 -6.27
N PHE A 75 5.67 15.65 -5.10
CA PHE A 75 5.99 17.04 -4.85
C PHE A 75 7.14 17.56 -5.72
N ALA A 76 8.26 16.82 -5.77
CA ALA A 76 9.46 17.26 -6.52
C ALA A 76 9.30 17.15 -8.03
N LEU A 77 8.57 16.13 -8.53
CA LEU A 77 8.35 15.95 -9.97
C LEU A 77 7.27 16.89 -10.51
N PHE A 78 6.38 17.41 -9.65
CA PHE A 78 5.32 18.29 -10.11
C PHE A 78 5.88 19.56 -10.74
N ASP A 79 6.79 20.26 -10.09
CA ASP A 79 7.38 21.51 -10.59
C ASP A 79 8.19 21.31 -11.88
N THR A 80 8.83 20.12 -12.03
CA THR A 80 9.73 19.87 -13.17
C THR A 80 9.04 19.27 -14.38
N ILE A 81 8.00 18.48 -14.18
CA ILE A 81 7.33 17.73 -15.25
C ILE A 81 5.83 18.04 -15.28
N GLY A 82 5.16 18.04 -14.12
CA GLY A 82 3.72 18.22 -14.01
C GLY A 82 3.26 19.59 -14.46
N GLN A 83 3.82 20.65 -13.90
CA GLN A 83 3.47 22.04 -14.21
C GLN A 83 3.65 22.36 -15.69
N PRO A 84 4.81 22.09 -16.34
CA PRO A 84 4.98 22.34 -17.77
C PRO A 84 3.97 21.62 -18.66
N ILE A 85 3.51 20.43 -18.25
CA ILE A 85 2.48 19.69 -19.00
C ILE A 85 1.12 20.39 -18.86
N ILE A 86 0.76 20.80 -17.66
CA ILE A 86 -0.50 21.50 -17.40
C ILE A 86 -0.56 22.81 -18.18
N ASP A 87 0.52 23.60 -18.15
CA ASP A 87 0.65 24.86 -18.86
C ASP A 87 0.57 24.66 -20.38
N PHE A 88 1.22 23.61 -20.91
CA PHE A 88 1.19 23.29 -22.34
C PHE A 88 -0.20 22.95 -22.86
N TYR A 89 -1.01 22.23 -22.05
CA TYR A 89 -2.37 21.84 -22.41
C TYR A 89 -3.44 22.84 -21.95
N GLY A 90 -3.09 23.87 -21.17
CA GLY A 90 -4.02 24.86 -20.66
C GLY A 90 -5.02 24.31 -19.64
N PHE A 91 -4.62 23.33 -18.83
CA PHE A 91 -5.47 22.68 -17.82
C PHE A 91 -5.29 23.26 -16.39
N GLU A 92 -4.78 24.47 -16.27
CA GLU A 92 -4.48 25.10 -14.97
C GLU A 92 -5.72 25.21 -14.07
N ASP A 93 -6.84 25.71 -14.60
CA ASP A 93 -8.08 25.84 -13.85
C ASP A 93 -8.63 24.49 -13.38
N THR A 94 -8.61 23.51 -14.28
CA THR A 94 -9.07 22.14 -13.98
C THR A 94 -8.19 21.49 -12.92
N PHE A 95 -6.87 21.70 -12.99
CA PHE A 95 -5.93 21.16 -12.02
C PHE A 95 -6.10 21.84 -10.65
N ASN A 96 -6.29 23.15 -10.62
CA ASN A 96 -6.54 23.90 -9.38
C ASN A 96 -7.84 23.44 -8.70
N GLU A 97 -8.93 23.26 -9.46
CA GLU A 97 -10.18 22.71 -8.94
C GLU A 97 -9.99 21.30 -8.39
N PHE A 98 -9.27 20.41 -9.11
CA PHE A 98 -8.95 19.08 -8.64
C PHE A 98 -8.14 19.12 -7.33
N THR A 99 -7.10 19.95 -7.26
CA THR A 99 -6.26 20.10 -6.07
C THR A 99 -7.06 20.57 -4.86
N GLN A 100 -7.94 21.55 -5.05
CA GLN A 100 -8.80 22.05 -3.98
C GLN A 100 -9.74 20.93 -3.47
N ARG A 101 -10.45 20.27 -4.36
CA ARG A 101 -11.34 19.15 -4.00
C ARG A 101 -10.60 17.98 -3.35
N TYR A 102 -9.42 17.66 -3.88
CA TYR A 102 -8.58 16.61 -3.31
C TYR A 102 -8.16 16.95 -1.87
N ASN A 103 -7.74 18.18 -1.60
CA ASN A 103 -7.27 18.59 -0.30
C ASN A 103 -8.40 18.73 0.74
N GLU A 104 -9.63 19.00 0.34
CA GLU A 104 -10.80 19.01 1.23
C GLU A 104 -11.08 17.62 1.83
N VAL A 105 -10.91 16.55 1.06
CA VAL A 105 -11.22 15.17 1.47
C VAL A 105 -9.99 14.26 1.49
N GLY A 106 -8.80 14.79 1.28
CA GLY A 106 -7.55 14.05 1.05
C GLY A 106 -7.21 13.07 2.17
N ALA A 107 -7.44 13.44 3.42
CA ALA A 107 -7.25 12.55 4.56
C ALA A 107 -8.09 11.26 4.44
N TRP A 108 -9.35 11.38 4.00
CA TRP A 108 -10.23 10.24 3.75
C TRP A 108 -9.81 9.42 2.54
N ILE A 109 -9.35 10.09 1.46
CA ILE A 109 -8.81 9.41 0.28
C ILE A 109 -7.62 8.56 0.68
N VAL A 110 -6.63 9.14 1.38
CA VAL A 110 -5.45 8.42 1.88
C VAL A 110 -5.84 7.25 2.77
N PHE A 111 -6.82 7.44 3.68
CA PHE A 111 -7.27 6.39 4.58
C PHE A 111 -7.94 5.24 3.81
N ILE A 112 -8.93 5.52 2.96
CA ILE A 112 -9.69 4.51 2.23
C ILE A 112 -8.75 3.70 1.32
N PHE A 113 -7.90 4.38 0.55
CA PHE A 113 -6.98 3.72 -0.37
C PHE A 113 -5.85 2.98 0.37
N GLY A 114 -5.43 3.47 1.53
CA GLY A 114 -4.42 2.80 2.36
C GLY A 114 -4.92 1.50 3.00
N VAL A 115 -6.22 1.39 3.31
CA VAL A 115 -6.85 0.16 3.85
C VAL A 115 -7.18 -0.82 2.73
N THR A 116 -7.65 -0.34 1.58
CA THR A 116 -8.09 -1.17 0.47
C THR A 116 -6.90 -1.79 -0.29
N PRO A 117 -7.13 -2.82 -1.13
CA PRO A 117 -6.08 -3.40 -1.98
C PRO A 117 -5.67 -2.51 -3.16
N PHE A 118 -6.08 -1.26 -3.18
CA PHE A 118 -5.69 -0.29 -4.21
C PHE A 118 -4.20 0.06 -4.09
N PRO A 119 -3.50 0.38 -5.20
CA PRO A 119 -2.09 0.75 -5.16
C PRO A 119 -1.87 2.04 -4.35
N TYR A 120 -1.46 1.90 -3.09
CA TYR A 120 -1.26 3.01 -2.16
C TYR A 120 -0.28 4.08 -2.66
N LYS A 121 0.75 3.68 -3.42
CA LYS A 121 1.70 4.61 -4.06
C LYS A 121 1.05 5.65 -4.99
N VAL A 122 -0.08 5.33 -5.62
CA VAL A 122 -0.80 6.30 -6.46
C VAL A 122 -1.29 7.46 -5.62
N VAL A 123 -1.85 7.15 -4.45
CA VAL A 123 -2.34 8.16 -3.51
C VAL A 123 -1.19 8.93 -2.85
N THR A 124 -0.06 8.27 -2.53
CA THR A 124 1.09 8.97 -1.94
C THR A 124 1.67 9.99 -2.91
N ILE A 125 1.84 9.62 -4.18
CA ILE A 125 2.34 10.54 -5.23
C ILE A 125 1.31 11.64 -5.49
N ALA A 126 0.02 11.33 -5.63
CA ALA A 126 -1.04 12.31 -5.83
C ALA A 126 -1.12 13.33 -4.68
N SER A 127 -0.98 12.86 -3.43
CA SER A 127 -0.93 13.74 -2.25
C SER A 127 0.26 14.70 -2.28
N GLY A 128 1.40 14.26 -2.84
CA GLY A 128 2.57 15.12 -3.04
C GLY A 128 2.32 16.17 -4.13
N VAL A 129 1.72 15.77 -5.26
CA VAL A 129 1.36 16.66 -6.37
C VAL A 129 0.37 17.74 -5.92
N THR A 130 -0.63 17.39 -5.13
CA THR A 130 -1.64 18.32 -4.61
C THR A 130 -1.20 19.05 -3.34
N GLN A 131 0.00 18.77 -2.83
CA GLN A 131 0.55 19.36 -1.61
C GLN A 131 -0.40 19.21 -0.40
N LEU A 132 -1.01 18.02 -0.26
CA LEU A 132 -1.85 17.70 0.91
C LEU A 132 -1.06 17.94 2.20
N ASP A 133 -1.72 18.48 3.23
CA ASP A 133 -1.08 18.70 4.53
C ASP A 133 -0.35 17.45 5.04
N LEU A 134 0.92 17.59 5.40
CA LEU A 134 1.80 16.47 5.78
C LEU A 134 1.33 15.76 7.04
N ALA A 135 0.68 16.46 7.98
CA ALA A 135 0.17 15.84 9.20
C ALA A 135 -1.10 15.04 8.89
N ALA A 136 -2.01 15.60 8.08
CA ALA A 136 -3.21 14.91 7.61
C ALA A 136 -2.83 13.65 6.81
N PHE A 137 -1.86 13.75 5.88
CA PHE A 137 -1.34 12.61 5.13
C PHE A 137 -0.75 11.54 6.05
N GLY A 138 0.15 11.92 6.97
CA GLY A 138 0.85 10.99 7.86
C GLY A 138 -0.07 10.27 8.83
N LEU A 139 -1.01 11.00 9.46
CA LEU A 139 -1.98 10.42 10.41
C LEU A 139 -2.94 9.46 9.71
N SER A 140 -3.47 9.86 8.55
CA SER A 140 -4.35 9.00 7.75
C SER A 140 -3.63 7.76 7.24
N SER A 141 -2.39 7.91 6.76
CA SER A 141 -1.53 6.80 6.35
C SER A 141 -1.25 5.84 7.50
N LEU A 142 -0.90 6.36 8.67
CA LEU A 142 -0.62 5.56 9.86
C LEU A 142 -1.85 4.77 10.30
N ALA A 143 -3.01 5.42 10.35
CA ALA A 143 -4.27 4.78 10.69
C ALA A 143 -4.65 3.71 9.67
N ALA A 144 -4.56 4.01 8.37
CA ALA A 144 -4.95 3.10 7.29
C ALA A 144 -4.04 1.88 7.20
N ARG A 145 -2.73 2.09 7.12
CA ARG A 145 -1.73 1.00 7.02
C ARG A 145 -1.65 0.21 8.32
N GLY A 146 -1.79 0.90 9.47
CA GLY A 146 -1.91 0.24 10.77
C GLY A 146 -3.10 -0.69 10.80
N LEU A 147 -4.31 -0.19 10.53
CA LEU A 147 -5.52 -1.01 10.49
C LEU A 147 -5.34 -2.24 9.58
N ARG A 148 -4.83 -2.04 8.36
CA ARG A 148 -4.61 -3.12 7.39
C ARG A 148 -3.64 -4.18 7.91
N PHE A 149 -2.43 -3.80 8.30
CA PHE A 149 -1.39 -4.77 8.70
C PHE A 149 -1.71 -5.46 10.02
N PHE A 150 -2.26 -4.73 10.99
CA PHE A 150 -2.68 -5.33 12.26
C PHE A 150 -3.88 -6.25 12.09
N LEU A 151 -4.83 -5.93 11.19
CA LEU A 151 -5.94 -6.82 10.87
C LEU A 151 -5.45 -8.12 10.23
N VAL A 152 -4.56 -8.03 9.24
CA VAL A 152 -3.94 -9.21 8.61
C VAL A 152 -3.18 -10.04 9.65
N ALA A 153 -2.36 -9.38 10.48
CA ALA A 153 -1.59 -10.05 11.52
C ALA A 153 -2.49 -10.74 12.56
N ALA A 154 -3.54 -10.07 13.02
CA ALA A 154 -4.50 -10.62 13.98
C ALA A 154 -5.26 -11.83 13.41
N LEU A 155 -5.72 -11.74 12.16
CA LEU A 155 -6.40 -12.86 11.50
C LEU A 155 -5.49 -14.09 11.40
N ILE A 156 -4.23 -13.91 10.99
CA ILE A 156 -3.30 -15.04 10.86
C ILE A 156 -2.86 -15.53 12.24
N TRP A 157 -2.66 -14.64 13.20
CA TRP A 157 -2.37 -15.00 14.57
C TRP A 157 -3.48 -15.82 15.20
N TYR A 158 -4.76 -15.45 14.98
CA TYR A 158 -5.91 -16.13 15.55
C TYR A 158 -6.19 -17.46 14.86
N PHE A 159 -6.29 -17.47 13.54
CA PHE A 159 -6.68 -18.66 12.76
C PHE A 159 -5.51 -19.61 12.43
N GLY A 160 -4.28 -19.12 12.42
CA GLY A 160 -3.05 -19.91 12.30
C GLY A 160 -2.99 -20.93 11.16
N PRO A 161 -2.69 -22.22 11.48
CA PRO A 161 -2.49 -23.27 10.47
C PRO A 161 -3.63 -23.50 9.47
N PRO A 162 -4.93 -23.35 9.84
CA PRO A 162 -6.01 -23.45 8.85
C PRO A 162 -5.92 -22.44 7.72
N ILE A 163 -5.50 -21.20 7.98
CA ILE A 163 -5.33 -20.19 6.94
C ILE A 163 -4.20 -20.57 5.97
N ARG A 164 -3.10 -21.12 6.46
CA ARG A 164 -2.03 -21.61 5.61
C ARG A 164 -2.55 -22.63 4.60
N ARG A 165 -3.30 -23.65 5.06
CA ARG A 165 -3.92 -24.66 4.19
C ARG A 165 -4.93 -24.07 3.21
N PHE A 166 -5.70 -23.08 3.66
CA PHE A 166 -6.66 -22.37 2.81
C PHE A 166 -5.94 -21.55 1.73
N VAL A 167 -4.92 -20.78 2.07
CA VAL A 167 -4.12 -20.00 1.11
C VAL A 167 -3.41 -20.92 0.12
N GLU A 168 -2.76 -22.01 0.59
CA GLU A 168 -2.09 -22.99 -0.27
C GLU A 168 -3.08 -23.65 -1.26
N LYS A 169 -4.29 -23.97 -0.80
CA LYS A 169 -5.34 -24.60 -1.61
C LYS A 169 -5.98 -23.64 -2.61
N TYR A 170 -6.22 -22.40 -2.20
CA TYR A 170 -6.99 -21.41 -2.98
C TYR A 170 -6.14 -20.25 -3.49
N LEU A 171 -4.81 -20.40 -3.56
CA LEU A 171 -3.89 -19.32 -3.95
C LEU A 171 -4.27 -18.67 -5.29
N GLY A 172 -4.70 -19.46 -6.27
CA GLY A 172 -5.18 -18.94 -7.56
C GLY A 172 -6.47 -18.14 -7.46
N TRP A 173 -7.41 -18.59 -6.64
CA TRP A 173 -8.68 -17.89 -6.41
C TRP A 173 -8.51 -16.62 -5.59
N CYS A 174 -7.61 -16.62 -4.61
CA CYS A 174 -7.26 -15.42 -3.84
C CYS A 174 -6.60 -14.37 -4.74
N ALA A 175 -5.69 -14.78 -5.63
CA ALA A 175 -5.07 -13.91 -6.61
C ALA A 175 -6.10 -13.36 -7.61
N LEU A 176 -7.03 -14.19 -8.11
CA LEU A 176 -8.10 -13.78 -9.00
C LEU A 176 -9.05 -12.78 -8.32
N ALA A 177 -9.49 -13.07 -7.08
CA ALA A 177 -10.32 -12.18 -6.29
C ALA A 177 -9.65 -10.81 -6.07
N PHE A 178 -8.36 -10.81 -5.80
CA PHE A 178 -7.56 -9.58 -5.67
C PHE A 178 -7.56 -8.76 -6.96
N VAL A 179 -7.34 -9.40 -8.11
CA VAL A 179 -7.36 -8.74 -9.43
C VAL A 179 -8.75 -8.19 -9.75
N VAL A 180 -9.82 -8.96 -9.48
CA VAL A 180 -11.21 -8.54 -9.69
C VAL A 180 -11.55 -7.33 -8.79
N LEU A 181 -11.12 -7.35 -7.52
CA LEU A 181 -11.31 -6.21 -6.62
C LEU A 181 -10.54 -4.97 -7.07
N LEU A 182 -9.33 -5.12 -7.60
CA LEU A 182 -8.56 -4.02 -8.19
C LEU A 182 -9.27 -3.42 -9.40
N ILE A 183 -9.68 -4.27 -10.34
CA ILE A 183 -10.37 -3.81 -11.57
C ILE A 183 -11.75 -3.23 -11.21
N GLY A 184 -12.50 -3.89 -10.33
CA GLY A 184 -13.80 -3.42 -9.87
C GLY A 184 -13.71 -2.07 -9.14
N GLY A 185 -12.70 -1.89 -8.29
CA GLY A 185 -12.42 -0.60 -7.63
C GLY A 185 -12.11 0.51 -8.64
N PHE A 186 -11.33 0.20 -9.68
CA PHE A 186 -11.00 1.16 -10.74
C PHE A 186 -12.24 1.56 -11.57
N VAL A 187 -13.12 0.59 -11.88
CA VAL A 187 -14.36 0.82 -12.61
C VAL A 187 -15.34 1.65 -11.76
N LEU A 188 -15.46 1.34 -10.45
CA LEU A 188 -16.32 2.09 -9.51
C LEU A 188 -15.91 3.56 -9.42
N ILE A 189 -14.63 3.86 -9.36
CA ILE A 189 -14.13 5.24 -9.32
C ILE A 189 -14.57 6.02 -10.56
N LYS A 190 -14.51 5.38 -11.75
CA LYS A 190 -14.94 6.00 -13.01
C LYS A 190 -16.45 6.36 -13.04
N PHE A 191 -17.27 5.74 -12.20
CA PHE A 191 -18.71 6.01 -12.10
C PHE A 191 -19.09 6.98 -10.98
N ILE A 192 -18.14 7.29 -10.07
CA ILE A 192 -18.36 8.17 -8.90
C ILE A 192 -17.74 9.55 -9.14
N VAL A 193 -16.73 9.63 -10.00
CA VAL A 193 -16.07 10.84 -10.48
C VAL A 193 -16.55 11.17 -11.89
#